data_23e6c801a4b4c26eaf69e0add56a143d
#
_entry.id   23e6c801a4b4c26eaf69e0add56a143d
#
_cell.length_a   1.000
_cell.length_b   1.000
_cell.length_c   1.000
_cell.angle_alpha   90.00
_cell.angle_beta   90.00
_cell.angle_gamma   90.00
#
_symmetry.space_group_name_H-M   'P 1'
#
loop_
_entity.id
_entity.type
_entity.pdbx_description
1 polymer ?
#
loop_
_entity_poly.entity_id
_entity_poly.type
_entity_poly.pdbx_seq_one_letter_code
_entity_poly.pdbx_strand_id
1 'polypeptide(L)'
;MRTQDVKKLTALLLSCLLGAPAFADISALVVIEPSNRKDGMMVSRDALENHLSRVLGQTVTVTTTNDMTDAMRATRSGGYDVFISPPQVAASALAHGYSLVGATDADEQYLLVGKSQIASVGDLRGGQIYLPQQDSIYTYLARGMLNASGLSFKDMKNVEYAHYPQAGLFALLLNSSEATIVRRAEWEGWDKEHAGVAKVLAVSSAVPGGLSVAVRKKLPAETRNKLAHWFETEATTCGLKPIYAHPDLTPYTRVAELGTFTPKALPGATVVNLETVKALVSNGAVLVDTRIEAEYKDKHIPGALWLPYGEKSLKDVAFDAKLDSFPGLAKLDRERNIVFQCNGPECWKSYKASRAAIAAGYKHIYWFRGGMPEWELAGMRTEKSGETLALSN
;
A
#
# COMPACT_ATOMS: atom_id res chain seq x y z
N MET A 1 51.81 2.34 73.55
CA MET A 1 52.68 1.77 72.50
C MET A 1 51.85 1.36 71.33
N ARG A 2 52.07 2.05 70.25
CA ARG A 2 51.71 1.94 68.84
C ARG A 2 50.68 0.89 68.38
N THR A 3 49.50 1.37 68.07
CA THR A 3 48.44 0.78 67.26
C THR A 3 48.81 0.99 65.79
N GLN A 4 48.81 -0.09 64.96
CA GLN A 4 48.95 -0.01 63.51
C GLN A 4 47.59 -0.05 62.89
N ASP A 5 47.29 1.00 62.08
CA ASP A 5 46.14 1.10 61.26
C ASP A 5 46.21 0.20 60.00
N VAL A 6 45.24 -0.69 59.86
CA VAL A 6 45.05 -1.47 58.65
C VAL A 6 44.02 -0.72 57.76
N LYS A 7 44.52 -0.05 56.76
CA LYS A 7 43.67 0.54 55.71
C LYS A 7 43.09 -0.55 54.83
N LYS A 8 41.78 -0.77 54.88
CA LYS A 8 41.02 -1.63 53.96
C LYS A 8 40.83 -0.85 52.65
N LEU A 9 41.48 -1.30 51.61
CA LEU A 9 41.28 -0.83 50.25
C LEU A 9 40.05 -1.54 49.67
N THR A 10 38.92 -0.85 49.65
CA THR A 10 37.70 -1.37 48.99
C THR A 10 37.81 -1.05 47.49
N ALA A 11 38.15 -2.03 46.68
CA ALA A 11 38.09 -1.91 45.21
C ALA A 11 36.64 -1.92 44.75
N LEU A 12 36.17 -0.76 44.25
CA LEU A 12 34.88 -0.61 43.64
C LEU A 12 34.98 -1.16 42.20
N LEU A 13 34.53 -2.39 41.99
CA LEU A 13 34.32 -2.96 40.63
C LEU A 13 33.11 -2.26 40.01
N LEU A 14 33.38 -1.25 39.21
CA LEU A 14 32.40 -0.61 38.33
C LEU A 14 32.17 -1.57 37.15
N SER A 15 31.20 -2.47 37.27
CA SER A 15 30.71 -3.27 36.14
C SER A 15 29.99 -2.35 35.17
N CYS A 16 30.69 -1.94 34.11
CA CYS A 16 30.04 -1.38 32.91
C CYS A 16 29.14 -2.46 32.28
N LEU A 17 27.89 -2.49 32.66
CA LEU A 17 26.85 -3.11 31.86
C LEU A 17 26.77 -2.30 30.55
N LEU A 18 27.57 -2.73 29.59
CA LEU A 18 27.30 -2.37 28.18
C LEU A 18 25.94 -3.00 27.86
N GLY A 19 24.89 -2.21 28.04
CA GLY A 19 23.58 -2.57 27.52
C GLY A 19 23.76 -2.82 26.03
N ALA A 20 23.59 -4.07 25.57
CA ALA A 20 23.48 -4.36 24.16
C ALA A 20 22.38 -3.42 23.60
N PRO A 21 22.60 -2.76 22.47
CA PRO A 21 21.55 -1.97 21.87
C PRO A 21 20.35 -2.88 21.70
N ALA A 22 19.21 -2.52 22.29
CA ALA A 22 17.96 -3.20 22.04
C ALA A 22 17.66 -2.97 20.56
N PHE A 23 17.94 -3.97 19.73
CA PHE A 23 17.53 -3.93 18.34
C PHE A 23 16.00 -3.87 18.32
N ALA A 24 15.45 -2.87 17.64
CA ALA A 24 14.01 -2.79 17.44
C ALA A 24 13.55 -4.04 16.69
N ASP A 25 12.40 -4.59 17.09
CA ASP A 25 11.79 -5.73 16.42
C ASP A 25 11.53 -5.40 14.94
N ILE A 26 11.79 -6.36 14.05
CA ILE A 26 11.53 -6.23 12.62
C ILE A 26 10.10 -6.68 12.34
N SER A 27 9.39 -5.88 11.58
CA SER A 27 8.03 -6.19 11.13
C SER A 27 7.98 -6.52 9.65
N ALA A 28 7.35 -7.64 9.29
CA ALA A 28 7.18 -8.07 7.91
C ALA A 28 5.70 -8.24 7.56
N LEU A 29 5.31 -7.79 6.38
CA LEU A 29 3.98 -8.03 5.80
C LEU A 29 4.10 -8.96 4.60
N VAL A 30 3.44 -10.11 4.69
CA VAL A 30 3.26 -11.03 3.56
C VAL A 30 1.89 -10.79 2.96
N VAL A 31 1.87 -10.40 1.71
CA VAL A 31 0.66 -10.11 0.95
C VAL A 31 0.44 -11.20 -0.08
N ILE A 32 -0.67 -11.91 0.04
CA ILE A 32 -1.01 -13.01 -0.87
C ILE A 32 -2.25 -12.62 -1.66
N GLU A 33 -2.03 -12.25 -2.92
CA GLU A 33 -3.15 -11.98 -3.82
C GLU A 33 -3.85 -13.29 -4.19
N PRO A 34 -5.19 -13.38 -4.05
CA PRO A 34 -5.94 -14.56 -4.47
C PRO A 34 -5.70 -14.87 -5.95
N SER A 35 -5.32 -16.09 -6.25
CA SER A 35 -5.07 -16.56 -7.61
C SER A 35 -5.42 -18.04 -7.76
N ASN A 36 -5.57 -18.48 -9.02
CA ASN A 36 -5.87 -19.88 -9.37
C ASN A 36 -4.65 -20.81 -9.38
N ARG A 37 -3.55 -20.44 -8.76
CA ARG A 37 -2.37 -21.31 -8.76
C ARG A 37 -2.66 -22.59 -8.01
N LYS A 38 -2.68 -23.73 -8.73
CA LYS A 38 -2.70 -25.07 -8.12
C LYS A 38 -1.43 -25.32 -7.29
N ASP A 39 -0.35 -24.64 -7.63
CA ASP A 39 0.95 -24.68 -6.95
C ASP A 39 1.11 -23.51 -5.99
N GLY A 40 0.02 -23.09 -5.34
CA GLY A 40 0.02 -21.94 -4.44
C GLY A 40 1.21 -22.01 -3.48
N MET A 41 2.13 -21.06 -3.62
CA MET A 41 3.25 -20.90 -2.73
C MET A 41 2.70 -20.63 -1.33
N MET A 42 2.64 -21.68 -0.52
CA MET A 42 2.24 -21.57 0.87
C MET A 42 3.44 -21.03 1.66
N VAL A 43 3.55 -19.72 1.74
CA VAL A 43 4.46 -19.08 2.68
C VAL A 43 3.91 -19.35 4.09
N SER A 44 4.54 -20.25 4.83
CA SER A 44 4.17 -20.47 6.22
C SER A 44 4.62 -19.26 7.04
N ARG A 45 3.66 -18.55 7.62
CA ARG A 45 3.89 -17.40 8.49
C ARG A 45 4.91 -17.74 9.60
N ASP A 46 4.64 -18.81 10.36
CA ASP A 46 5.43 -19.18 11.53
C ASP A 46 6.83 -19.66 11.13
N ALA A 47 6.94 -20.39 10.02
CA ALA A 47 8.24 -20.79 9.47
C ALA A 47 9.07 -19.58 9.05
N LEU A 48 8.45 -18.60 8.39
CA LEU A 48 9.11 -17.36 7.96
C LEU A 48 9.55 -16.51 9.17
N GLU A 49 8.68 -16.34 10.17
CA GLU A 49 8.94 -15.59 11.40
C GLU A 49 10.13 -16.19 12.18
N ASN A 50 10.09 -17.49 12.41
CA ASN A 50 11.16 -18.21 13.13
C ASN A 50 12.49 -18.17 12.34
N HIS A 51 12.42 -18.35 11.02
CA HIS A 51 13.59 -18.39 10.17
C HIS A 51 14.27 -17.02 10.07
N LEU A 52 13.51 -15.97 9.79
CA LEU A 52 14.02 -14.59 9.72
C LEU A 52 14.56 -14.12 11.08
N SER A 53 13.90 -14.46 12.19
CA SER A 53 14.39 -14.12 13.53
C SER A 53 15.77 -14.73 13.79
N ARG A 54 15.99 -15.98 13.39
CA ARG A 54 17.29 -16.65 13.50
C ARG A 54 18.35 -16.00 12.61
N VAL A 55 18.03 -15.72 11.33
CA VAL A 55 18.98 -15.13 10.38
C VAL A 55 19.40 -13.73 10.79
N LEU A 56 18.46 -12.94 11.29
CA LEU A 56 18.71 -11.56 11.68
C LEU A 56 19.30 -11.44 13.10
N GLY A 57 19.11 -12.46 13.95
CA GLY A 57 19.53 -12.41 15.36
C GLY A 57 18.69 -11.44 16.19
N GLN A 58 17.43 -11.18 15.80
CA GLN A 58 16.48 -10.30 16.48
C GLN A 58 15.05 -10.75 16.20
N THR A 59 14.08 -10.32 17.01
CA THR A 59 12.68 -10.69 16.83
C THR A 59 12.16 -10.18 15.49
N VAL A 60 11.52 -11.07 14.74
CA VAL A 60 10.76 -10.72 13.52
C VAL A 60 9.31 -11.10 13.76
N THR A 61 8.40 -10.16 13.53
CA THR A 61 6.95 -10.42 13.54
C THR A 61 6.42 -10.41 12.12
N VAL A 62 5.73 -11.49 11.72
CA VAL A 62 5.16 -11.63 10.39
C VAL A 62 3.64 -11.49 10.45
N THR A 63 3.10 -10.56 9.71
CA THR A 63 1.65 -10.41 9.46
C THR A 63 1.32 -10.87 8.05
N THR A 64 0.15 -11.47 7.85
CA THR A 64 -0.33 -11.87 6.53
C THR A 64 -1.63 -11.15 6.19
N THR A 65 -1.82 -10.80 4.92
CA THR A 65 -3.07 -10.23 4.41
C THR A 65 -3.34 -10.66 2.98
N ASN A 66 -4.60 -10.71 2.60
CA ASN A 66 -5.08 -10.84 1.22
C ASN A 66 -5.94 -9.63 0.79
N ASP A 67 -5.99 -8.58 1.61
CA ASP A 67 -6.62 -7.31 1.29
C ASP A 67 -5.60 -6.39 0.63
N MET A 68 -5.77 -6.14 -0.67
CA MET A 68 -4.85 -5.32 -1.44
C MET A 68 -4.91 -3.85 -1.04
N THR A 69 -6.06 -3.36 -0.61
CA THR A 69 -6.21 -1.96 -0.16
C THR A 69 -5.45 -1.72 1.14
N ASP A 70 -5.51 -2.67 2.08
CA ASP A 70 -4.74 -2.62 3.32
C ASP A 70 -3.24 -2.73 3.06
N ALA A 71 -2.82 -3.63 2.17
CA ALA A 71 -1.44 -3.78 1.76
C ALA A 71 -0.88 -2.49 1.12
N MET A 72 -1.62 -1.88 0.20
CA MET A 72 -1.24 -0.62 -0.43
C MET A 72 -1.20 0.54 0.57
N ARG A 73 -2.07 0.56 1.57
CA ARG A 73 -2.02 1.53 2.66
C ARG A 73 -0.76 1.34 3.51
N ALA A 74 -0.43 0.10 3.85
CA ALA A 74 0.74 -0.24 4.68
C ALA A 74 2.06 0.25 4.05
N THR A 75 2.22 0.23 2.73
CA THR A 75 3.42 0.75 2.06
C THR A 75 3.62 2.25 2.30
N ARG A 76 2.54 3.02 2.39
CA ARG A 76 2.56 4.48 2.58
C ARG A 76 2.70 4.89 4.05
N SER A 77 2.09 4.13 4.95
CA SER A 77 2.18 4.41 6.39
C SER A 77 3.53 4.05 7.00
N GLY A 78 4.28 3.18 6.33
CA GLY A 78 5.58 2.72 6.82
C GLY A 78 5.48 1.86 8.08
N GLY A 79 4.38 1.13 8.25
CA GLY A 79 4.14 0.26 9.42
C GLY A 79 4.96 -1.04 9.42
N TYR A 80 5.62 -1.38 8.32
CA TYR A 80 6.42 -2.61 8.17
C TYR A 80 7.81 -2.31 7.64
N ASP A 81 8.77 -3.17 7.98
CA ASP A 81 10.16 -3.08 7.54
C ASP A 81 10.43 -3.90 6.29
N VAL A 82 9.67 -4.98 6.11
CA VAL A 82 9.78 -5.89 4.97
C VAL A 82 8.42 -6.13 4.37
N PHE A 83 8.32 -6.03 3.04
CA PHE A 83 7.17 -6.49 2.25
C PHE A 83 7.57 -7.70 1.43
N ILE A 84 6.77 -8.76 1.53
CA ILE A 84 6.80 -9.93 0.63
C ILE A 84 5.44 -9.93 -0.06
N SER A 85 5.39 -9.47 -1.31
CA SER A 85 4.12 -9.01 -1.86
C SER A 85 4.07 -9.09 -3.39
N PRO A 86 2.86 -9.09 -3.99
CA PRO A 86 2.69 -8.93 -5.43
C PRO A 86 3.34 -7.64 -5.97
N PRO A 87 3.63 -7.57 -7.28
CA PRO A 87 4.45 -6.50 -7.85
C PRO A 87 3.88 -5.09 -7.69
N GLN A 88 2.55 -4.89 -7.65
CA GLN A 88 1.96 -3.57 -7.46
C GLN A 88 2.18 -3.04 -6.02
N VAL A 89 2.15 -3.92 -5.02
CA VAL A 89 2.44 -3.55 -3.63
C VAL A 89 3.92 -3.26 -3.46
N ALA A 90 4.79 -4.09 -4.05
CA ALA A 90 6.23 -3.84 -4.08
C ALA A 90 6.55 -2.51 -4.78
N ALA A 91 5.93 -2.22 -5.93
CA ALA A 91 6.07 -0.97 -6.66
C ALA A 91 5.69 0.25 -5.80
N SER A 92 4.58 0.16 -5.07
CA SER A 92 4.18 1.19 -4.09
C SER A 92 5.21 1.33 -2.97
N ALA A 93 5.71 0.23 -2.39
CA ALA A 93 6.74 0.27 -1.36
C ALA A 93 8.03 0.96 -1.87
N LEU A 94 8.47 0.65 -3.10
CA LEU A 94 9.64 1.29 -3.71
C LEU A 94 9.49 2.82 -3.82
N ALA A 95 8.30 3.30 -4.15
CA ALA A 95 7.98 4.73 -4.18
C ALA A 95 7.97 5.37 -2.78
N HIS A 96 7.85 4.59 -1.72
CA HIS A 96 7.72 5.06 -0.33
C HIS A 96 8.88 4.68 0.59
N GLY A 97 10.10 4.63 0.04
CA GLY A 97 11.32 4.50 0.84
C GLY A 97 11.80 3.08 1.10
N TYR A 98 11.41 2.13 0.26
CA TYR A 98 11.92 0.76 0.25
C TYR A 98 12.87 0.52 -0.93
N SER A 99 13.68 -0.52 -0.82
CA SER A 99 14.52 -1.05 -1.90
C SER A 99 14.13 -2.49 -2.20
N LEU A 100 14.16 -2.85 -3.47
CA LEU A 100 13.87 -4.21 -3.92
C LEU A 100 15.05 -5.12 -3.61
N VAL A 101 14.77 -6.29 -3.08
CA VAL A 101 15.74 -7.38 -2.87
C VAL A 101 15.68 -8.37 -4.01
N GLY A 102 14.46 -8.80 -4.39
CA GLY A 102 14.33 -9.76 -5.46
C GLY A 102 12.88 -10.16 -5.75
N ALA A 103 12.69 -11.10 -6.68
CA ALA A 103 11.39 -11.64 -7.08
C ALA A 103 11.43 -13.18 -7.14
N THR A 104 10.26 -13.81 -6.95
CA THR A 104 10.16 -15.27 -6.81
C THR A 104 9.76 -16.00 -8.09
N ASP A 105 9.27 -15.30 -9.10
CA ASP A 105 8.84 -15.89 -10.37
C ASP A 105 9.31 -15.06 -11.55
N ALA A 106 9.36 -15.71 -12.72
CA ALA A 106 9.59 -15.05 -13.98
C ALA A 106 8.46 -14.06 -14.31
N ASP A 107 8.77 -13.11 -15.18
CA ASP A 107 7.80 -12.15 -15.67
C ASP A 107 6.59 -12.85 -16.29
N GLU A 108 5.40 -12.34 -16.00
CA GLU A 108 4.14 -12.86 -16.52
C GLU A 108 3.37 -11.80 -17.33
N GLN A 109 2.48 -12.29 -18.20
CA GLN A 109 1.55 -11.45 -18.94
C GLN A 109 0.11 -11.75 -18.51
N TYR A 110 -0.69 -10.71 -18.50
CA TYR A 110 -2.12 -10.76 -18.23
C TYR A 110 -2.89 -10.45 -19.51
N LEU A 111 -4.04 -11.08 -19.64
CA LEU A 111 -4.90 -11.01 -20.81
C LEU A 111 -6.21 -10.35 -20.42
N LEU A 112 -6.57 -9.27 -21.10
CA LEU A 112 -7.93 -8.77 -21.09
C LEU A 112 -8.71 -9.66 -22.05
N VAL A 113 -9.66 -10.41 -21.51
CA VAL A 113 -10.49 -11.36 -22.29
C VAL A 113 -11.93 -10.86 -22.29
N GLY A 114 -12.60 -11.02 -23.42
CA GLY A 114 -14.00 -10.65 -23.60
C GLY A 114 -14.79 -11.74 -24.29
N LYS A 115 -16.11 -11.68 -24.21
CA LYS A 115 -17.00 -12.57 -24.96
C LYS A 115 -16.65 -12.58 -26.44
N SER A 116 -16.82 -13.71 -27.11
CA SER A 116 -16.38 -13.88 -28.50
C SER A 116 -16.98 -12.89 -29.48
N GLN A 117 -18.18 -12.34 -29.20
CA GLN A 117 -18.82 -11.31 -30.04
C GLN A 117 -18.20 -9.90 -29.90
N ILE A 118 -17.44 -9.62 -28.85
CA ILE A 118 -16.73 -8.34 -28.68
C ILE A 118 -15.54 -8.33 -29.63
N ALA A 119 -15.51 -7.41 -30.59
CA ALA A 119 -14.48 -7.43 -31.63
C ALA A 119 -13.14 -6.88 -31.14
N SER A 120 -13.16 -5.81 -30.33
CA SER A 120 -11.98 -5.08 -29.85
C SER A 120 -12.19 -4.54 -28.43
N VAL A 121 -11.11 -4.02 -27.82
CA VAL A 121 -11.21 -3.32 -26.52
C VAL A 121 -12.14 -2.11 -26.60
N GLY A 122 -12.18 -1.41 -27.74
CA GLY A 122 -13.06 -0.25 -27.97
C GLY A 122 -14.55 -0.57 -27.80
N ASP A 123 -14.95 -1.79 -28.15
CA ASP A 123 -16.35 -2.25 -28.09
C ASP A 123 -16.82 -2.56 -26.66
N LEU A 124 -15.93 -2.50 -25.67
CA LEU A 124 -16.29 -2.60 -24.27
C LEU A 124 -16.95 -1.34 -23.70
N ARG A 125 -16.98 -0.24 -24.46
CA ARG A 125 -17.63 1.01 -24.04
C ARG A 125 -19.11 0.79 -23.72
N GLY A 126 -19.53 1.17 -22.51
CA GLY A 126 -20.90 0.96 -22.03
C GLY A 126 -21.22 -0.48 -21.62
N GLY A 127 -20.25 -1.38 -21.70
CA GLY A 127 -20.36 -2.77 -21.22
C GLY A 127 -20.04 -2.92 -19.73
N GLN A 128 -20.13 -4.14 -19.25
CA GLN A 128 -19.75 -4.52 -17.89
C GLN A 128 -18.41 -5.26 -17.90
N ILE A 129 -17.53 -4.91 -16.97
CA ILE A 129 -16.27 -5.60 -16.76
C ILE A 129 -16.23 -6.15 -15.33
N TYR A 130 -15.77 -7.39 -15.19
CA TYR A 130 -15.53 -8.01 -13.90
C TYR A 130 -14.04 -8.00 -13.57
N LEU A 131 -13.67 -7.50 -12.40
CA LEU A 131 -12.30 -7.38 -11.93
C LEU A 131 -12.14 -7.97 -10.53
N PRO A 132 -10.95 -8.46 -10.18
CA PRO A 132 -10.60 -8.70 -8.79
C PRO A 132 -10.53 -7.39 -8.02
N GLN A 133 -10.07 -7.43 -6.77
CA GLN A 133 -9.95 -6.25 -5.90
C GLN A 133 -9.39 -5.01 -6.62
N GLN A 134 -9.84 -3.84 -6.22
CA GLN A 134 -9.50 -2.56 -6.88
C GLN A 134 -7.99 -2.28 -6.95
N ASP A 135 -7.23 -2.70 -5.94
CA ASP A 135 -5.78 -2.53 -5.85
C ASP A 135 -5.00 -3.81 -6.26
N SER A 136 -5.65 -4.75 -6.95
CA SER A 136 -5.07 -5.96 -7.50
C SER A 136 -4.19 -5.66 -8.71
N ILE A 137 -3.14 -6.47 -8.95
CA ILE A 137 -2.33 -6.37 -10.18
C ILE A 137 -3.19 -6.55 -11.44
N TYR A 138 -4.17 -7.45 -11.40
CA TYR A 138 -5.12 -7.64 -12.48
C TYR A 138 -5.83 -6.32 -12.84
N THR A 139 -6.37 -5.63 -11.83
CA THR A 139 -7.09 -4.36 -12.03
C THR A 139 -6.17 -3.24 -12.55
N TYR A 140 -4.92 -3.19 -12.08
CA TYR A 140 -3.92 -2.24 -12.58
C TYR A 140 -3.64 -2.46 -14.07
N LEU A 141 -3.41 -3.70 -14.47
CA LEU A 141 -3.12 -4.04 -15.86
C LEU A 141 -4.35 -3.90 -16.76
N ALA A 142 -5.55 -4.25 -16.29
CA ALA A 142 -6.79 -3.98 -17.01
C ALA A 142 -6.95 -2.48 -17.31
N ARG A 143 -6.69 -1.63 -16.31
CA ARG A 143 -6.68 -0.16 -16.49
C ARG A 143 -5.67 0.26 -17.54
N GLY A 144 -4.46 -0.27 -17.52
CA GLY A 144 -3.43 0.03 -18.51
C GLY A 144 -3.86 -0.34 -19.93
N MET A 145 -4.44 -1.52 -20.13
CA MET A 145 -4.91 -1.98 -21.42
C MET A 145 -6.11 -1.18 -21.94
N LEU A 146 -7.06 -0.82 -21.07
CA LEU A 146 -8.18 0.07 -21.43
C LEU A 146 -7.65 1.46 -21.82
N ASN A 147 -6.76 2.04 -21.02
CA ASN A 147 -6.20 3.37 -21.30
C ASN A 147 -5.44 3.41 -22.63
N ALA A 148 -4.69 2.36 -22.97
CA ALA A 148 -4.00 2.24 -24.26
C ALA A 148 -4.95 2.23 -25.47
N SER A 149 -6.21 1.86 -25.23
CA SER A 149 -7.28 1.84 -26.24
C SER A 149 -8.20 3.07 -26.16
N GLY A 150 -7.83 4.11 -25.41
CA GLY A 150 -8.63 5.32 -25.23
C GLY A 150 -9.89 5.13 -24.38
N LEU A 151 -9.94 4.08 -23.58
CA LEU A 151 -11.00 3.81 -22.62
C LEU A 151 -10.50 3.93 -21.18
N SER A 152 -11.44 4.12 -20.27
CA SER A 152 -11.21 4.07 -18.82
C SER A 152 -12.35 3.30 -18.14
N PHE A 153 -12.24 3.02 -16.87
CA PHE A 153 -13.34 2.40 -16.11
C PHE A 153 -14.63 3.25 -16.10
N LYS A 154 -14.52 4.57 -16.32
CA LYS A 154 -15.68 5.48 -16.43
C LYS A 154 -16.50 5.28 -17.71
N ASP A 155 -15.88 4.71 -18.74
CA ASP A 155 -16.54 4.41 -19.99
C ASP A 155 -17.34 3.10 -19.93
N MET A 156 -17.20 2.34 -18.84
CA MET A 156 -17.97 1.13 -18.57
C MET A 156 -19.33 1.48 -17.96
N LYS A 157 -20.37 0.71 -18.28
CA LYS A 157 -21.66 0.78 -17.59
C LYS A 157 -21.54 0.36 -16.13
N ASN A 158 -20.75 -0.66 -15.87
CA ASN A 158 -20.46 -1.17 -14.53
C ASN A 158 -19.07 -1.80 -14.49
N VAL A 159 -18.37 -1.59 -13.37
CA VAL A 159 -17.15 -2.30 -12.99
C VAL A 159 -17.46 -3.07 -11.72
N GLU A 160 -17.59 -4.38 -11.84
CA GLU A 160 -17.83 -5.25 -10.70
C GLU A 160 -16.50 -5.71 -10.11
N TYR A 161 -16.32 -5.48 -8.82
CA TYR A 161 -15.14 -5.92 -8.09
C TYR A 161 -15.48 -7.09 -7.19
N ALA A 162 -14.69 -8.16 -7.26
CA ALA A 162 -14.83 -9.30 -6.39
C ALA A 162 -13.48 -9.74 -5.83
N HIS A 163 -13.49 -10.76 -4.98
CA HIS A 163 -12.29 -11.16 -4.27
C HIS A 163 -11.39 -12.09 -5.10
N TYR A 164 -11.96 -12.87 -6.03
CA TYR A 164 -11.26 -13.91 -6.76
C TYR A 164 -11.25 -13.68 -8.27
N PRO A 165 -10.07 -13.74 -8.94
CA PRO A 165 -9.96 -13.57 -10.40
C PRO A 165 -10.82 -14.57 -11.21
N GLN A 166 -10.95 -15.81 -10.72
CA GLN A 166 -11.70 -16.87 -11.41
C GLN A 166 -13.17 -16.55 -11.61
N ALA A 167 -13.76 -15.81 -10.68
CA ALA A 167 -15.15 -15.43 -10.80
C ALA A 167 -15.41 -14.58 -12.07
N GLY A 168 -14.40 -13.92 -12.60
CA GLY A 168 -14.48 -13.20 -13.88
C GLY A 168 -14.73 -14.09 -15.08
N LEU A 169 -14.07 -15.26 -15.14
CA LEU A 169 -14.33 -16.24 -16.20
C LEU A 169 -15.73 -16.85 -16.09
N PHE A 170 -16.20 -17.12 -14.86
CA PHE A 170 -17.58 -17.55 -14.63
C PHE A 170 -18.59 -16.45 -15.00
N ALA A 171 -18.26 -15.20 -14.75
CA ALA A 171 -19.12 -14.06 -15.14
C ALA A 171 -19.32 -13.99 -16.67
N LEU A 172 -18.29 -14.33 -17.46
CA LEU A 172 -18.40 -14.45 -18.91
C LEU A 172 -19.35 -15.59 -19.31
N LEU A 173 -19.21 -16.78 -18.69
CA LEU A 173 -20.09 -17.93 -18.93
C LEU A 173 -21.55 -17.65 -18.60
N LEU A 174 -21.79 -16.97 -17.48
CA LEU A 174 -23.13 -16.62 -17.00
C LEU A 174 -23.73 -15.38 -17.67
N ASN A 175 -23.03 -14.80 -18.62
CA ASN A 175 -23.45 -13.55 -19.31
C ASN A 175 -23.68 -12.36 -18.37
N SER A 176 -23.06 -12.34 -17.18
CA SER A 176 -23.14 -11.23 -16.23
C SER A 176 -22.03 -10.18 -16.44
N SER A 177 -21.05 -10.44 -17.31
CA SER A 177 -20.02 -9.49 -17.70
C SER A 177 -19.62 -9.69 -19.16
N GLU A 178 -19.15 -8.62 -19.84
CA GLU A 178 -18.64 -8.68 -21.20
C GLU A 178 -17.14 -8.97 -21.24
N ALA A 179 -16.38 -8.61 -20.20
CA ALA A 179 -14.95 -8.81 -20.14
C ALA A 179 -14.45 -9.07 -18.72
N THR A 180 -13.26 -9.65 -18.64
CA THR A 180 -12.49 -9.80 -17.40
C THR A 180 -10.99 -9.81 -17.73
N ILE A 181 -10.16 -9.89 -16.71
CA ILE A 181 -8.72 -10.02 -16.84
C ILE A 181 -8.23 -11.29 -16.15
N VAL A 182 -7.30 -11.99 -16.78
CA VAL A 182 -6.74 -13.25 -16.29
C VAL A 182 -5.24 -13.32 -16.57
N ARG A 183 -4.51 -14.18 -15.87
CA ARG A 183 -3.15 -14.58 -16.27
C ARG A 183 -3.20 -15.43 -17.53
N ARG A 184 -2.13 -15.36 -18.31
CA ARG A 184 -2.02 -16.22 -19.52
C ARG A 184 -2.22 -17.70 -19.19
N ALA A 185 -1.60 -18.21 -18.15
CA ALA A 185 -1.72 -19.62 -17.77
C ALA A 185 -3.14 -19.99 -17.32
N GLU A 186 -3.86 -19.09 -16.66
CA GLU A 186 -5.28 -19.28 -16.27
C GLU A 186 -6.16 -19.35 -17.52
N TRP A 187 -5.92 -18.49 -18.49
CA TRP A 187 -6.64 -18.46 -19.75
C TRP A 187 -6.43 -19.74 -20.57
N GLU A 188 -5.18 -20.16 -20.77
CA GLU A 188 -4.83 -21.34 -21.57
C GLU A 188 -5.45 -22.62 -21.03
N GLY A 189 -5.62 -22.74 -19.71
CA GLY A 189 -6.35 -23.84 -19.09
C GLY A 189 -7.85 -23.76 -19.34
N TRP A 190 -8.43 -22.58 -19.15
CA TRP A 190 -9.87 -22.38 -19.25
C TRP A 190 -10.38 -22.44 -20.69
N ASP A 191 -9.66 -21.85 -21.65
CA ASP A 191 -10.06 -21.81 -23.07
C ASP A 191 -10.16 -23.20 -23.71
N LYS A 192 -9.33 -24.16 -23.27
CA LYS A 192 -9.39 -25.55 -23.71
C LYS A 192 -10.75 -26.22 -23.41
N GLU A 193 -11.35 -25.86 -22.27
CA GLU A 193 -12.61 -26.44 -21.81
C GLU A 193 -13.82 -25.63 -22.28
N HIS A 194 -13.61 -24.37 -22.68
CA HIS A 194 -14.67 -23.40 -23.01
C HIS A 194 -14.45 -22.71 -24.34
N ALA A 195 -13.91 -23.45 -25.33
CA ALA A 195 -13.59 -22.90 -26.64
C ALA A 195 -14.75 -22.14 -27.28
N GLY A 196 -14.47 -20.94 -27.79
CA GLY A 196 -15.47 -20.10 -28.48
C GLY A 196 -16.38 -19.26 -27.57
N VAL A 197 -16.29 -19.38 -26.25
CA VAL A 197 -17.07 -18.56 -25.30
C VAL A 197 -16.50 -17.14 -25.23
N ALA A 198 -15.19 -17.02 -25.17
CA ALA A 198 -14.48 -15.75 -25.05
C ALA A 198 -13.23 -15.75 -25.92
N LYS A 199 -12.58 -14.59 -26.03
CA LYS A 199 -11.31 -14.42 -26.74
C LYS A 199 -10.44 -13.37 -26.09
N VAL A 200 -9.15 -13.38 -26.40
CA VAL A 200 -8.21 -12.35 -25.97
C VAL A 200 -8.45 -11.06 -26.75
N LEU A 201 -8.69 -9.97 -26.05
CA LEU A 201 -8.86 -8.63 -26.62
C LEU A 201 -7.57 -7.82 -26.55
N ALA A 202 -6.78 -7.96 -25.47
CA ALA A 202 -5.51 -7.30 -25.31
C ALA A 202 -4.58 -8.12 -24.41
N VAL A 203 -3.28 -7.86 -24.55
CA VAL A 203 -2.21 -8.48 -23.76
C VAL A 203 -1.45 -7.37 -23.04
N SER A 204 -1.20 -7.53 -21.74
CA SER A 204 -0.41 -6.57 -20.97
C SER A 204 1.07 -6.59 -21.36
N SER A 205 1.82 -5.54 -21.03
CA SER A 205 3.27 -5.67 -20.89
C SER A 205 3.58 -6.74 -19.83
N ALA A 206 4.74 -7.38 -19.97
CA ALA A 206 5.25 -8.29 -18.94
C ALA A 206 5.49 -7.54 -17.62
N VAL A 207 5.11 -8.17 -16.51
CA VAL A 207 5.31 -7.67 -15.15
C VAL A 207 5.94 -8.78 -14.31
N PRO A 208 6.69 -8.44 -13.24
CA PRO A 208 7.26 -9.45 -12.37
C PRO A 208 6.18 -10.41 -11.85
N GLY A 209 6.43 -11.69 -11.95
CA GLY A 209 5.53 -12.72 -11.45
C GLY A 209 5.75 -13.01 -9.97
N GLY A 210 4.78 -13.70 -9.36
CA GLY A 210 4.86 -14.19 -7.99
C GLY A 210 4.94 -13.07 -6.95
N LEU A 211 5.86 -13.23 -6.00
CA LEU A 211 6.09 -12.28 -4.91
C LEU A 211 7.43 -11.57 -5.08
N SER A 212 7.46 -10.32 -4.70
CA SER A 212 8.65 -9.48 -4.64
C SER A 212 8.97 -9.16 -3.19
N VAL A 213 10.26 -9.12 -2.85
CA VAL A 213 10.74 -8.76 -1.51
C VAL A 213 11.28 -7.34 -1.55
N ALA A 214 10.66 -6.44 -0.78
CA ALA A 214 11.08 -5.05 -0.62
C ALA A 214 11.40 -4.76 0.86
N VAL A 215 12.51 -4.05 1.10
CA VAL A 215 13.07 -3.82 2.42
C VAL A 215 13.22 -2.32 2.65
N ARG A 216 12.85 -1.84 3.83
CA ARG A 216 12.93 -0.43 4.20
C ARG A 216 14.36 0.10 4.14
N LYS A 217 14.60 1.17 3.40
CA LYS A 217 15.92 1.80 3.23
C LYS A 217 16.53 2.31 4.54
N LYS A 218 15.68 2.69 5.51
CA LYS A 218 16.12 3.20 6.83
C LYS A 218 16.65 2.11 7.77
N LEU A 219 16.45 0.82 7.48
CA LEU A 219 17.06 -0.26 8.26
C LEU A 219 18.60 -0.19 8.19
N PRO A 220 19.31 -0.65 9.24
CA PRO A 220 20.77 -0.76 9.21
C PRO A 220 21.25 -1.53 7.98
N ALA A 221 22.37 -1.11 7.40
CA ALA A 221 22.94 -1.75 6.21
C ALA A 221 23.19 -3.25 6.42
N GLU A 222 23.65 -3.63 7.62
CA GLU A 222 23.86 -5.02 7.99
C GLU A 222 22.57 -5.85 7.91
N THR A 223 21.47 -5.33 8.47
CA THR A 223 20.16 -6.00 8.43
C THR A 223 19.67 -6.16 6.98
N ARG A 224 19.81 -5.11 6.17
CA ARG A 224 19.44 -5.18 4.75
C ARG A 224 20.27 -6.20 3.97
N ASN A 225 21.57 -6.27 4.23
CA ASN A 225 22.46 -7.25 3.59
C ASN A 225 22.13 -8.69 4.04
N LYS A 226 21.79 -8.91 5.32
CA LYS A 226 21.34 -10.22 5.81
C LYS A 226 20.04 -10.64 5.13
N LEU A 227 19.08 -9.72 4.95
CA LEU A 227 17.82 -10.00 4.25
C LEU A 227 18.04 -10.31 2.76
N ALA A 228 18.96 -9.62 2.09
CA ALA A 228 19.32 -9.91 0.71
C ALA A 228 19.97 -11.30 0.58
N HIS A 229 20.95 -11.59 1.43
CA HIS A 229 21.61 -12.89 1.45
C HIS A 229 20.63 -14.03 1.79
N TRP A 230 19.76 -13.84 2.77
CA TRP A 230 18.70 -14.79 3.09
C TRP A 230 17.81 -15.08 1.87
N PHE A 231 17.38 -14.03 1.16
CA PHE A 231 16.53 -14.20 -0.01
C PHE A 231 17.22 -15.05 -1.08
N GLU A 232 18.50 -14.83 -1.33
CA GLU A 232 19.28 -15.56 -2.34
C GLU A 232 19.55 -17.03 -1.97
N THR A 233 19.76 -17.32 -0.68
CA THR A 233 20.32 -18.60 -0.25
C THR A 233 19.36 -19.49 0.52
N GLU A 234 18.43 -18.92 1.29
CA GLU A 234 17.64 -19.66 2.28
C GLU A 234 16.11 -19.49 2.13
N ALA A 235 15.64 -18.56 1.31
CA ALA A 235 14.20 -18.25 1.22
C ALA A 235 13.35 -19.44 0.75
N THR A 236 13.95 -20.42 0.06
CA THR A 236 13.29 -21.66 -0.36
C THR A 236 12.80 -22.49 0.82
N THR A 237 13.45 -22.42 1.98
CA THR A 237 13.02 -23.11 3.21
C THR A 237 11.71 -22.54 3.76
N CYS A 238 11.35 -21.31 3.37
CA CYS A 238 10.10 -20.64 3.72
C CYS A 238 9.04 -20.68 2.61
N GLY A 239 9.26 -21.47 1.56
CA GLY A 239 8.34 -21.60 0.43
C GLY A 239 8.51 -20.51 -0.64
N LEU A 240 9.51 -19.63 -0.54
CA LEU A 240 9.83 -18.66 -1.57
C LEU A 240 10.90 -19.25 -2.51
N LYS A 241 10.70 -19.13 -3.82
CA LYS A 241 11.65 -19.63 -4.83
C LYS A 241 12.31 -18.44 -5.54
N PRO A 242 13.43 -17.91 -5.04
CA PRO A 242 14.09 -16.77 -5.68
C PRO A 242 14.48 -17.10 -7.13
N ILE A 243 14.05 -16.24 -8.06
CA ILE A 243 14.47 -16.33 -9.47
C ILE A 243 15.39 -15.17 -9.82
N TYR A 244 15.05 -13.98 -9.33
CA TYR A 244 15.84 -12.79 -9.58
C TYR A 244 16.30 -12.16 -8.26
N ALA A 245 17.63 -12.17 -8.03
CA ALA A 245 18.28 -11.24 -7.12
C ALA A 245 18.54 -9.95 -7.90
N HIS A 246 18.15 -8.80 -7.35
CA HIS A 246 18.30 -7.49 -8.00
C HIS A 246 17.61 -7.36 -9.38
N PRO A 247 16.29 -7.59 -9.48
CA PRO A 247 15.57 -7.47 -10.74
C PRO A 247 15.56 -6.03 -11.26
N ASP A 248 15.33 -5.86 -12.56
CA ASP A 248 15.09 -4.56 -13.17
C ASP A 248 13.91 -3.85 -12.51
N LEU A 249 14.09 -2.58 -12.16
CA LEU A 249 13.03 -1.75 -11.55
C LEU A 249 12.02 -1.19 -12.56
N THR A 250 12.34 -1.24 -13.85
CA THR A 250 11.50 -0.65 -14.90
C THR A 250 10.09 -1.22 -14.92
N PRO A 251 9.86 -2.54 -14.81
CA PRO A 251 8.49 -3.09 -14.73
C PRO A 251 7.72 -2.61 -13.51
N TYR A 252 8.38 -2.46 -12.35
CA TYR A 252 7.75 -1.94 -11.13
C TYR A 252 7.34 -0.48 -11.27
N THR A 253 8.17 0.35 -11.91
CA THR A 253 7.84 1.75 -12.18
C THR A 253 6.60 1.86 -13.06
N ARG A 254 6.51 1.06 -14.13
CA ARG A 254 5.32 1.01 -15.00
C ARG A 254 4.07 0.57 -14.24
N VAL A 255 4.19 -0.43 -13.37
CA VAL A 255 3.06 -0.87 -12.53
C VAL A 255 2.63 0.24 -11.58
N ALA A 256 3.56 0.95 -10.95
CA ALA A 256 3.24 2.08 -10.06
C ALA A 256 2.44 3.18 -10.77
N GLU A 257 2.77 3.47 -12.03
CA GLU A 257 2.06 4.48 -12.86
C GLU A 257 0.59 4.12 -13.13
N LEU A 258 0.24 2.84 -13.05
CA LEU A 258 -1.14 2.35 -13.20
C LEU A 258 -1.96 2.48 -11.92
N GLY A 259 -1.39 3.00 -10.84
CA GLY A 259 -2.07 3.21 -9.55
C GLY A 259 -3.26 4.16 -9.64
N THR A 260 -4.10 4.10 -8.62
CA THR A 260 -5.30 4.93 -8.53
C THR A 260 -4.99 6.22 -7.79
N PHE A 261 -4.59 7.25 -8.53
CA PHE A 261 -4.24 8.55 -7.96
C PHE A 261 -5.44 9.50 -7.90
N THR A 262 -5.50 10.28 -6.82
CA THR A 262 -6.42 11.41 -6.73
C THR A 262 -6.09 12.46 -7.79
N PRO A 263 -7.08 13.24 -8.29
CA PRO A 263 -6.84 14.35 -9.21
C PRO A 263 -5.81 15.35 -8.66
N LYS A 264 -5.19 16.13 -9.54
CA LYS A 264 -4.29 17.22 -9.15
C LYS A 264 -5.05 18.49 -8.71
N ALA A 265 -6.34 18.56 -8.97
CA ALA A 265 -7.21 19.68 -8.60
C ALA A 265 -8.51 19.16 -8.00
N LEU A 266 -9.12 19.96 -7.15
CA LEU A 266 -10.42 19.67 -6.54
C LEU A 266 -11.28 20.95 -6.59
N PRO A 267 -12.33 21.01 -7.42
CA PRO A 267 -13.25 22.14 -7.45
C PRO A 267 -13.85 22.42 -6.07
N GLY A 268 -13.79 23.67 -5.63
CA GLY A 268 -14.28 24.09 -4.31
C GLY A 268 -13.27 23.96 -3.17
N ALA A 269 -12.07 23.43 -3.43
CA ALA A 269 -10.97 23.43 -2.49
C ALA A 269 -9.68 23.99 -3.13
N THR A 270 -8.82 24.57 -2.31
CA THR A 270 -7.47 24.96 -2.73
C THR A 270 -6.50 23.81 -2.43
N VAL A 271 -5.84 23.28 -3.47
CA VAL A 271 -4.76 22.31 -3.28
C VAL A 271 -3.52 23.04 -2.78
N VAL A 272 -2.95 22.57 -1.68
CA VAL A 272 -1.84 23.21 -1.00
C VAL A 272 -0.64 22.28 -0.85
N ASN A 273 0.56 22.88 -0.84
CA ASN A 273 1.82 22.21 -0.52
C ASN A 273 2.18 22.40 0.97
N LEU A 274 3.26 21.77 1.40
CA LEU A 274 3.76 21.81 2.77
C LEU A 274 3.92 23.23 3.32
N GLU A 275 4.54 24.15 2.58
CA GLU A 275 4.80 25.51 3.06
C GLU A 275 3.50 26.27 3.29
N THR A 276 2.52 26.10 2.42
CA THR A 276 1.19 26.68 2.58
C THR A 276 0.46 26.08 3.79
N VAL A 277 0.57 24.77 4.01
CA VAL A 277 -0.01 24.13 5.20
C VAL A 277 0.55 24.69 6.48
N LYS A 278 1.88 24.84 6.58
CA LYS A 278 2.54 25.45 7.74
C LYS A 278 2.02 26.86 8.01
N ALA A 279 1.93 27.68 6.99
CA ALA A 279 1.41 29.05 7.10
C ALA A 279 -0.06 29.06 7.54
N LEU A 280 -0.91 28.21 6.96
CA LEU A 280 -2.33 28.12 7.33
C LEU A 280 -2.51 27.70 8.78
N VAL A 281 -1.80 26.66 9.24
CA VAL A 281 -1.87 26.16 10.62
C VAL A 281 -1.39 27.20 11.60
N SER A 282 -0.27 27.90 11.31
CA SER A 282 0.23 29.02 12.13
C SER A 282 -0.76 30.18 12.24
N ASN A 283 -1.62 30.35 11.23
CA ASN A 283 -2.70 31.35 11.22
C ASN A 283 -4.05 30.79 11.73
N GLY A 284 -4.03 29.68 12.44
CA GLY A 284 -5.19 29.12 13.12
C GLY A 284 -6.11 28.24 12.27
N ALA A 285 -5.68 27.79 11.09
CA ALA A 285 -6.43 26.77 10.35
C ALA A 285 -6.47 25.44 11.11
N VAL A 286 -7.56 24.69 10.96
CA VAL A 286 -7.70 23.35 11.51
C VAL A 286 -7.11 22.34 10.53
N LEU A 287 -6.03 21.67 10.91
CA LEU A 287 -5.48 20.55 10.16
C LEU A 287 -6.20 19.26 10.57
N VAL A 288 -6.81 18.59 9.61
CA VAL A 288 -7.60 17.36 9.83
C VAL A 288 -6.88 16.16 9.22
N ASP A 289 -6.59 15.18 10.07
CA ASP A 289 -6.08 13.88 9.65
C ASP A 289 -7.26 12.91 9.43
N THR A 290 -7.43 12.44 8.20
CA THR A 290 -8.56 11.58 7.80
C THR A 290 -8.21 10.10 7.79
N ARG A 291 -7.01 9.72 8.26
CA ARG A 291 -6.50 8.35 8.28
C ARG A 291 -7.18 7.50 9.35
N ILE A 292 -6.88 6.19 9.33
CA ILE A 292 -7.35 5.27 10.38
C ILE A 292 -6.64 5.55 11.72
N GLU A 293 -7.25 5.09 12.79
CA GLU A 293 -6.78 5.34 14.16
C GLU A 293 -5.35 4.86 14.40
N ALA A 294 -5.02 3.66 13.93
CA ALA A 294 -3.69 3.08 14.12
C ALA A 294 -2.59 3.94 13.49
N GLU A 295 -2.82 4.48 12.27
CA GLU A 295 -1.88 5.35 11.59
C GLU A 295 -1.71 6.70 12.30
N TYR A 296 -2.81 7.27 12.79
CA TYR A 296 -2.77 8.52 13.55
C TYR A 296 -2.04 8.33 14.89
N LYS A 297 -2.32 7.25 15.61
CA LYS A 297 -1.68 6.95 16.89
C LYS A 297 -0.19 6.71 16.75
N ASP A 298 0.23 5.99 15.71
CA ASP A 298 1.65 5.72 15.45
C ASP A 298 2.42 7.01 15.15
N LYS A 299 1.89 7.85 14.28
CA LYS A 299 2.47 9.16 13.95
C LYS A 299 1.46 10.07 13.26
N HIS A 300 1.46 11.33 13.60
CA HIS A 300 0.65 12.37 12.95
C HIS A 300 1.37 13.71 12.93
N ILE A 301 0.87 14.64 12.13
CA ILE A 301 1.37 16.02 12.09
C ILE A 301 0.98 16.71 13.40
N PRO A 302 1.91 17.41 14.10
CA PRO A 302 1.63 18.08 15.36
C PRO A 302 0.41 18.98 15.27
N GLY A 303 -0.50 18.85 16.25
CA GLY A 303 -1.73 19.62 16.32
C GLY A 303 -2.82 19.22 15.34
N ALA A 304 -2.63 18.17 14.56
CA ALA A 304 -3.68 17.65 13.66
C ALA A 304 -4.85 17.04 14.45
N LEU A 305 -6.05 17.44 14.10
CA LEU A 305 -7.29 16.87 14.64
C LEU A 305 -7.61 15.56 13.91
N TRP A 306 -7.70 14.46 14.64
CA TRP A 306 -8.07 13.18 14.07
C TRP A 306 -9.58 13.08 13.82
N LEU A 307 -9.99 13.05 12.56
CA LEU A 307 -11.36 12.83 12.11
C LEU A 307 -11.34 11.80 10.97
N PRO A 308 -11.43 10.51 11.28
CA PRO A 308 -11.28 9.45 10.29
C PRO A 308 -12.41 9.48 9.24
N TYR A 309 -12.03 9.29 7.98
CA TYR A 309 -12.99 9.09 6.90
C TYR A 309 -13.20 7.59 6.66
N GLY A 310 -14.43 7.13 6.86
CA GLY A 310 -14.86 5.75 6.63
C GLY A 310 -15.09 5.49 5.14
N GLU A 311 -14.05 5.15 4.40
CA GLU A 311 -14.09 4.90 2.96
C GLU A 311 -14.56 3.48 2.67
N LYS A 312 -15.70 3.35 1.95
CA LYS A 312 -16.23 2.11 1.40
C LYS A 312 -16.50 2.20 -0.11
N SER A 313 -16.67 3.43 -0.61
CA SER A 313 -16.86 3.69 -2.04
C SER A 313 -15.56 3.51 -2.82
N LEU A 314 -15.65 3.39 -4.14
CA LEU A 314 -14.51 3.25 -5.03
C LEU A 314 -13.58 4.48 -4.98
N LYS A 315 -12.30 4.25 -5.26
CA LYS A 315 -11.29 5.29 -5.44
C LYS A 315 -11.46 5.94 -6.83
N ASP A 316 -12.49 6.73 -6.97
CA ASP A 316 -12.87 7.43 -8.20
C ASP A 316 -13.43 8.83 -7.90
N VAL A 317 -13.36 9.73 -8.87
CA VAL A 317 -13.95 11.07 -8.76
C VAL A 317 -15.48 11.03 -8.73
N ALA A 318 -16.07 9.99 -9.32
CA ALA A 318 -17.51 9.74 -9.35
C ALA A 318 -17.95 8.72 -8.28
N PHE A 319 -17.24 8.67 -7.15
CA PHE A 319 -17.56 7.77 -6.05
C PHE A 319 -18.97 8.00 -5.48
N ASP A 320 -19.61 6.93 -5.02
CA ASP A 320 -20.89 7.02 -4.31
C ASP A 320 -20.65 7.40 -2.84
N ALA A 321 -20.83 8.68 -2.52
CA ALA A 321 -20.63 9.20 -1.16
C ALA A 321 -21.59 8.59 -0.12
N LYS A 322 -22.70 7.94 -0.53
CA LYS A 322 -23.63 7.30 0.40
C LYS A 322 -23.06 6.04 1.04
N LEU A 323 -22.06 5.42 0.40
CA LEU A 323 -21.37 4.25 0.94
C LEU A 323 -20.36 4.62 2.01
N ASP A 324 -19.92 5.87 2.05
CA ASP A 324 -18.90 6.37 2.96
C ASP A 324 -19.49 6.99 4.23
N SER A 325 -18.67 7.17 5.26
CA SER A 325 -19.08 7.85 6.49
C SER A 325 -18.04 8.87 6.93
N PHE A 326 -18.52 10.08 7.32
CA PHE A 326 -17.66 11.13 7.87
C PHE A 326 -18.36 11.89 8.99
N PRO A 327 -18.69 11.23 10.13
CA PRO A 327 -19.44 11.85 11.22
C PRO A 327 -18.65 12.98 11.90
N GLY A 328 -17.33 12.95 11.83
CA GLY A 328 -16.46 14.01 12.38
C GLY A 328 -16.62 15.37 11.71
N LEU A 329 -17.17 15.43 10.49
CA LEU A 329 -17.35 16.68 9.76
C LEU A 329 -18.22 17.69 10.56
N ALA A 330 -19.26 17.23 11.21
CA ALA A 330 -20.16 18.09 12.00
C ALA A 330 -19.50 18.77 13.20
N LYS A 331 -18.31 18.33 13.61
CA LYS A 331 -17.54 18.93 14.72
C LYS A 331 -16.71 20.14 14.28
N LEU A 332 -16.59 20.38 12.98
CA LEU A 332 -15.81 21.47 12.43
C LEU A 332 -16.65 22.74 12.29
N ASP A 333 -16.04 23.87 12.57
CA ASP A 333 -16.63 25.19 12.35
C ASP A 333 -16.55 25.53 10.85
N ARG A 334 -17.69 25.88 10.24
CA ARG A 334 -17.84 26.14 8.81
C ARG A 334 -17.12 27.40 8.32
N GLU A 335 -16.87 28.34 9.20
CA GLU A 335 -16.24 29.63 8.88
C GLU A 335 -14.71 29.58 9.03
N ARG A 336 -14.15 28.48 9.56
CA ARG A 336 -12.71 28.32 9.73
C ARG A 336 -12.05 27.77 8.47
N ASN A 337 -10.78 28.10 8.30
CA ASN A 337 -9.90 27.44 7.34
C ASN A 337 -9.67 25.99 7.78
N ILE A 338 -9.96 25.04 6.92
CA ILE A 338 -9.80 23.62 7.21
C ILE A 338 -8.88 23.00 6.17
N VAL A 339 -7.84 22.32 6.62
CA VAL A 339 -6.88 21.60 5.78
C VAL A 339 -7.10 20.09 5.97
N PHE A 340 -7.53 19.39 4.93
CA PHE A 340 -7.64 17.93 4.98
C PHE A 340 -6.39 17.26 4.44
N GLN A 341 -5.89 16.23 5.13
CA GLN A 341 -4.74 15.44 4.73
C GLN A 341 -4.93 13.94 4.97
N CYS A 342 -4.12 13.10 4.32
CA CYS A 342 -3.97 11.66 4.54
C CYS A 342 -2.60 11.14 4.05
N ASN A 343 -2.51 9.91 3.53
CA ASN A 343 -1.27 9.28 3.09
C ASN A 343 -0.89 9.57 1.63
N GLY A 344 -0.95 10.83 1.21
CA GLY A 344 -0.45 11.26 -0.09
C GLY A 344 -1.43 11.02 -1.26
N PRO A 345 -0.93 11.13 -2.51
CA PRO A 345 -1.77 11.19 -3.71
C PRO A 345 -2.62 9.93 -4.00
N GLU A 346 -2.23 8.79 -3.49
CA GLU A 346 -2.97 7.51 -3.65
C GLU A 346 -4.04 7.30 -2.57
N CYS A 347 -4.07 8.17 -1.55
CA CYS A 347 -5.05 8.09 -0.49
C CYS A 347 -6.26 8.98 -0.80
N TRP A 348 -7.39 8.36 -1.04
CA TRP A 348 -8.62 9.07 -1.43
C TRP A 348 -9.40 9.66 -0.26
N LYS A 349 -9.09 9.28 0.98
CA LYS A 349 -9.86 9.74 2.17
C LYS A 349 -9.89 11.25 2.31
N SER A 350 -8.75 11.94 2.20
CA SER A 350 -8.72 13.41 2.30
C SER A 350 -9.39 14.10 1.12
N TYR A 351 -9.30 13.54 -0.10
CA TYR A 351 -10.04 14.01 -1.26
C TYR A 351 -11.56 13.93 -1.03
N LYS A 352 -12.03 12.78 -0.58
CA LYS A 352 -13.46 12.53 -0.32
C LYS A 352 -13.97 13.34 0.87
N ALA A 353 -13.17 13.49 1.93
CA ALA A 353 -13.48 14.35 3.07
C ALA A 353 -13.64 15.81 2.64
N SER A 354 -12.73 16.32 1.81
CA SER A 354 -12.85 17.67 1.23
C SER A 354 -14.12 17.82 0.38
N ARG A 355 -14.46 16.80 -0.44
CA ARG A 355 -15.70 16.78 -1.22
C ARG A 355 -16.94 16.82 -0.32
N ALA A 356 -16.94 16.05 0.79
CA ALA A 356 -18.03 16.03 1.75
C ALA A 356 -18.19 17.40 2.43
N ALA A 357 -17.09 18.05 2.81
CA ALA A 357 -17.11 19.38 3.41
C ALA A 357 -17.67 20.44 2.44
N ILE A 358 -17.20 20.43 1.18
CA ILE A 358 -17.73 21.34 0.13
C ILE A 358 -19.23 21.13 -0.05
N ALA A 359 -19.69 19.90 -0.17
CA ALA A 359 -21.09 19.56 -0.33
C ALA A 359 -21.95 19.98 0.89
N ALA A 360 -21.36 20.01 2.09
CA ALA A 360 -22.00 20.48 3.32
C ALA A 360 -21.95 22.02 3.51
N GLY A 361 -21.39 22.77 2.54
CA GLY A 361 -21.37 24.23 2.53
C GLY A 361 -20.22 24.89 3.29
N TYR A 362 -19.13 24.14 3.57
CA TYR A 362 -17.91 24.72 4.09
C TYR A 362 -17.20 25.53 3.00
N LYS A 363 -16.76 26.75 3.30
CA LYS A 363 -16.26 27.70 2.28
C LYS A 363 -14.75 27.71 2.15
N HIS A 364 -14.02 27.44 3.22
CA HIS A 364 -12.56 27.63 3.31
C HIS A 364 -11.85 26.27 3.40
N ILE A 365 -11.92 25.49 2.32
CA ILE A 365 -11.37 24.14 2.25
C ILE A 365 -10.03 24.15 1.52
N TYR A 366 -9.04 23.62 2.19
CA TYR A 366 -7.69 23.37 1.69
C TYR A 366 -7.43 21.87 1.69
N TRP A 367 -6.78 21.41 0.65
CA TRP A 367 -6.46 19.99 0.52
C TRP A 367 -4.95 19.78 0.36
N PHE A 368 -4.33 19.23 1.43
CA PHE A 368 -2.92 18.86 1.44
C PHE A 368 -2.79 17.47 0.79
N ARG A 369 -2.71 17.47 -0.56
CA ARG A 369 -2.68 16.26 -1.37
C ARG A 369 -1.45 15.39 -1.08
N GLY A 370 -0.27 15.99 -0.85
CA GLY A 370 0.97 15.31 -0.51
C GLY A 370 0.94 14.61 0.85
N GLY A 371 0.16 15.15 1.81
CA GLY A 371 -0.13 14.52 3.10
C GLY A 371 1.10 14.14 3.91
N MET A 372 0.95 13.09 4.73
CA MET A 372 2.05 12.59 5.57
C MET A 372 3.34 12.28 4.81
N PRO A 373 3.34 11.65 3.63
CA PRO A 373 4.58 11.38 2.90
C PRO A 373 5.37 12.64 2.55
N GLU A 374 4.70 13.72 2.08
CA GLU A 374 5.36 15.00 1.79
C GLU A 374 5.91 15.64 3.05
N TRP A 375 5.15 15.59 4.17
CA TRP A 375 5.56 16.09 5.47
C TRP A 375 6.83 15.39 5.98
N GLU A 376 6.87 14.06 5.94
CA GLU A 376 8.00 13.25 6.39
C GLU A 376 9.23 13.37 5.48
N LEU A 377 9.03 13.45 4.15
CA LEU A 377 10.11 13.62 3.18
C LEU A 377 10.86 14.93 3.40
N ALA A 378 10.14 15.95 3.83
CA ALA A 378 10.72 17.24 4.20
C ALA A 378 11.39 17.26 5.59
N GLY A 379 11.46 16.11 6.27
CA GLY A 379 12.09 15.98 7.60
C GLY A 379 11.32 16.68 8.72
N MET A 380 10.03 16.94 8.53
CA MET A 380 9.21 17.64 9.51
C MET A 380 8.86 16.73 10.70
N ARG A 381 8.80 17.31 11.89
CA ARG A 381 8.45 16.62 13.12
C ARG A 381 7.06 15.96 13.04
N THR A 382 6.94 14.76 13.62
CA THR A 382 5.68 14.08 13.87
C THR A 382 5.51 13.80 15.35
N GLU A 383 4.28 13.54 15.78
CA GLU A 383 3.92 13.18 17.16
C GLU A 383 3.24 11.80 17.19
N LYS A 384 3.39 11.08 18.32
CA LYS A 384 2.65 9.86 18.64
C LYS A 384 1.56 10.17 19.66
N SER A 385 0.39 9.54 19.51
CA SER A 385 -0.65 9.68 20.53
C SER A 385 -0.24 8.91 21.79
N GLY A 386 -0.24 9.62 22.93
CA GLY A 386 0.13 9.06 24.25
C GLY A 386 1.54 9.39 24.72
N GLU A 387 2.41 9.97 23.91
CA GLU A 387 3.63 10.60 24.39
C GLU A 387 3.29 11.98 24.98
N THR A 388 3.10 12.04 26.30
CA THR A 388 3.10 13.31 27.04
C THR A 388 4.50 13.90 26.91
N LEU A 389 4.63 15.06 26.29
CA LEU A 389 5.89 15.80 26.27
C LEU A 389 6.35 15.99 27.71
N ALA A 390 7.41 15.30 28.11
CA ALA A 390 8.20 15.72 29.24
C ALA A 390 8.77 17.09 28.88
N LEU A 391 8.15 18.15 29.42
CA LEU A 391 8.68 19.50 29.34
C LEU A 391 10.07 19.42 29.99
N SER A 392 11.11 19.44 29.16
CA SER A 392 12.46 19.72 29.63
C SER A 392 12.46 21.19 30.06
N ASN A 393 12.47 21.38 31.40
CA ASN A 393 12.78 22.66 32.05
C ASN A 393 14.21 23.10 31.72
#